data_c21136aa2166c31230810d301d158d24
#
_entry.id   c21136aa2166c31230810d301d158d24
#
_cell.length_a   1.000
_cell.length_b   1.000
_cell.length_c   1.000
_cell.angle_alpha   90.00
_cell.angle_beta   90.00
_cell.angle_gamma   90.00
#
_symmetry.space_group_name_H-M   'P 1'
#
loop_
_entity.id
_entity.type
_entity.pdbx_description
1 polymer ?
#
loop_
_entity_poly.entity_id
_entity_poly.type
_entity_poly.pdbx_seq_one_letter_code
_entity_poly.pdbx_strand_id
1 'polypeptide(L)'
;MKKFVSLLFTLSFVFMTQSCNVNKGLAGLSPQQALTGVQALLNGSSKSALKGFGGNVLKNAVMQKAMPKGLSTITSLLGNSSEGNKALGLLNGALGSAVPNVASSLLSNVTKNIPAADALSLLKGGDTGATDFLKKTAGKKLAAALLPAITKQLTDNGGLSAITSALGSKASSLIGNGKPSLADLVTSGATDGLFAMMGNAEKAERNNPTDPILKEIFGK
;
A
#
# COMPACT_ATOMS: atom_id res chain seq x y z
N MET A 1 -40.82 55.61 -27.23
CA MET A 1 -39.63 55.13 -27.94
C MET A 1 -38.49 55.08 -26.97
N LYS A 2 -38.28 53.99 -26.37
CA LYS A 2 -37.20 53.77 -25.35
C LYS A 2 -36.23 52.72 -25.93
N LYS A 3 -35.01 53.15 -26.21
CA LYS A 3 -33.95 52.33 -26.77
C LYS A 3 -33.31 51.50 -25.62
N PHE A 4 -33.47 50.19 -25.65
CA PHE A 4 -32.74 49.29 -24.80
C PHE A 4 -31.33 49.06 -25.39
N VAL A 5 -30.31 49.54 -24.68
CA VAL A 5 -28.91 49.22 -24.98
C VAL A 5 -28.57 47.96 -24.23
N SER A 6 -28.43 46.85 -24.95
CA SER A 6 -27.97 45.58 -24.40
C SER A 6 -26.44 45.59 -24.28
N LEU A 7 -25.95 45.69 -23.05
CA LEU A 7 -24.51 45.59 -22.73
C LEU A 7 -24.12 44.12 -22.62
N LEU A 8 -23.55 43.58 -23.71
CA LEU A 8 -22.93 42.26 -23.72
C LEU A 8 -21.62 42.33 -22.92
N PHE A 9 -21.65 41.78 -21.71
CA PHE A 9 -20.46 41.55 -20.89
C PHE A 9 -19.80 40.25 -21.37
N THR A 10 -18.88 40.33 -22.32
CA THR A 10 -18.03 39.22 -22.72
C THR A 10 -16.96 39.02 -21.66
N LEU A 11 -17.20 38.05 -20.76
CA LEU A 11 -16.20 37.56 -19.79
C LEU A 11 -15.14 36.77 -20.54
N SER A 12 -14.08 37.47 -20.99
CA SER A 12 -12.89 36.83 -21.56
C SER A 12 -12.16 36.07 -20.45
N PHE A 13 -12.41 34.77 -20.38
CA PHE A 13 -11.63 33.85 -19.57
C PHE A 13 -10.26 33.69 -20.23
N VAL A 14 -9.31 34.52 -19.82
CA VAL A 14 -7.92 34.38 -20.24
C VAL A 14 -7.38 33.10 -19.58
N PHE A 15 -7.39 32.01 -20.32
CA PHE A 15 -6.57 30.84 -20.03
C PHE A 15 -5.11 31.29 -20.16
N MET A 16 -4.49 31.68 -19.05
CA MET A 16 -3.03 31.74 -18.96
C MET A 16 -2.48 30.32 -19.03
N THR A 17 -2.23 29.86 -20.24
CA THR A 17 -1.32 28.75 -20.50
C THR A 17 0.10 29.24 -20.18
N GLN A 18 0.48 29.13 -18.92
CA GLN A 18 1.90 29.27 -18.59
C GLN A 18 2.60 27.98 -19.01
N SER A 19 2.99 27.91 -20.27
CA SER A 19 4.04 27.04 -20.77
C SER A 19 5.37 27.57 -20.24
N CYS A 20 5.68 27.33 -18.99
CA CYS A 20 7.04 27.40 -18.50
C CYS A 20 7.58 25.98 -18.43
N ASN A 21 8.22 25.59 -19.51
CA ASN A 21 9.10 24.42 -19.58
C ASN A 21 10.34 24.76 -18.73
N VAL A 22 10.25 24.51 -17.44
CA VAL A 22 11.37 24.55 -16.52
C VAL A 22 11.40 23.20 -15.86
N ASN A 23 12.49 22.45 -16.01
CA ASN A 23 12.86 21.35 -15.15
C ASN A 23 12.92 21.89 -13.70
N LYS A 24 11.76 22.07 -13.11
CA LYS A 24 11.57 22.51 -11.73
C LYS A 24 11.74 21.30 -10.84
N GLY A 25 12.93 20.78 -10.68
CA GLY A 25 13.19 19.79 -9.63
C GLY A 25 12.53 20.21 -8.31
N LEU A 26 12.56 19.37 -7.32
CA LEU A 26 11.88 19.54 -6.02
C LEU A 26 11.95 20.95 -5.38
N ALA A 27 12.93 21.79 -5.77
CA ALA A 27 13.11 23.13 -5.22
C ALA A 27 12.13 24.19 -5.70
N GLY A 28 11.46 23.98 -6.84
CA GLY A 28 10.55 24.95 -7.44
C GLY A 28 9.06 24.60 -7.34
N LEU A 29 8.71 23.54 -6.62
CA LEU A 29 7.33 23.08 -6.48
C LEU A 29 6.54 23.96 -5.49
N SER A 30 5.35 24.39 -5.90
CA SER A 30 4.36 24.91 -4.97
C SER A 30 3.85 23.79 -4.02
N PRO A 31 3.32 24.13 -2.84
CA PRO A 31 2.75 23.12 -1.94
C PRO A 31 1.70 22.22 -2.62
N GLN A 32 0.90 22.78 -3.52
CA GLN A 32 -0.13 22.05 -4.23
C GLN A 32 0.45 21.09 -5.28
N GLN A 33 1.48 21.51 -6.01
CA GLN A 33 2.20 20.63 -6.95
C GLN A 33 2.91 19.49 -6.20
N ALA A 34 3.53 19.80 -5.05
CA ALA A 34 4.13 18.79 -4.19
C ALA A 34 3.08 17.78 -3.68
N LEU A 35 1.90 18.25 -3.26
CA LEU A 35 0.81 17.37 -2.82
C LEU A 35 0.36 16.44 -3.97
N THR A 36 0.17 16.97 -5.16
CA THR A 36 -0.18 16.16 -6.34
C THR A 36 0.88 15.10 -6.62
N GLY A 37 2.16 15.46 -6.52
CA GLY A 37 3.28 14.52 -6.67
C GLY A 37 3.28 13.41 -5.61
N VAL A 38 3.11 13.75 -4.33
CA VAL A 38 3.01 12.74 -3.24
C VAL A 38 1.82 11.81 -3.47
N GLN A 39 0.67 12.36 -3.86
CA GLN A 39 -0.52 11.55 -4.12
C GLN A 39 -0.32 10.60 -5.31
N ALA A 40 0.29 11.07 -6.40
CA ALA A 40 0.65 10.23 -7.54
C ALA A 40 1.60 9.09 -7.13
N LEU A 41 2.66 9.41 -6.37
CA LEU A 41 3.65 8.48 -5.87
C LEU A 41 3.04 7.41 -4.97
N LEU A 42 2.24 7.80 -3.97
CA LEU A 42 1.59 6.87 -3.05
C LEU A 42 0.48 6.03 -3.72
N ASN A 43 -0.29 6.61 -4.63
CA ASN A 43 -1.31 5.87 -5.37
C ASN A 43 -0.67 4.84 -6.30
N GLY A 44 0.40 5.20 -7.01
CA GLY A 44 1.18 4.29 -7.85
C GLY A 44 1.79 3.15 -7.03
N SER A 45 2.47 3.49 -5.93
CA SER A 45 3.10 2.52 -5.02
C SER A 45 2.09 1.58 -4.36
N SER A 46 0.95 2.11 -3.89
CA SER A 46 -0.15 1.30 -3.33
C SER A 46 -0.71 0.33 -4.37
N LYS A 47 -1.01 0.81 -5.57
CA LYS A 47 -1.54 -0.01 -6.67
C LYS A 47 -0.57 -1.13 -7.05
N SER A 48 0.73 -0.83 -7.13
CA SER A 48 1.79 -1.81 -7.41
C SER A 48 1.87 -2.87 -6.31
N ALA A 49 1.89 -2.46 -5.04
CA ALA A 49 1.94 -3.36 -3.89
C ALA A 49 0.70 -4.27 -3.81
N LEU A 50 -0.51 -3.71 -3.97
CA LEU A 50 -1.76 -4.47 -3.94
C LEU A 50 -1.86 -5.50 -5.06
N LYS A 51 -1.33 -5.21 -6.25
CA LYS A 51 -1.17 -6.20 -7.33
C LYS A 51 -0.33 -7.40 -6.89
N GLY A 52 0.71 -7.17 -6.09
CA GLY A 52 1.56 -8.24 -5.55
C GLY A 52 0.83 -9.21 -4.63
N PHE A 53 -0.26 -8.80 -4.00
CA PHE A 53 -1.11 -9.68 -3.19
C PHE A 53 -2.06 -10.54 -4.03
N GLY A 54 -2.36 -10.16 -5.26
CA GLY A 54 -3.20 -10.95 -6.17
C GLY A 54 -2.57 -12.24 -6.70
N GLY A 55 -1.27 -12.46 -6.44
CA GLY A 55 -0.52 -13.66 -6.83
C GLY A 55 -0.12 -14.52 -5.62
N ASN A 56 1.02 -15.20 -5.76
CA ASN A 56 1.59 -16.00 -4.67
C ASN A 56 2.44 -15.10 -3.74
N VAL A 57 1.74 -14.29 -2.91
CA VAL A 57 2.37 -13.26 -2.07
C VAL A 57 3.40 -13.83 -1.10
N LEU A 58 3.16 -15.03 -0.56
CA LEU A 58 4.09 -15.67 0.39
C LEU A 58 5.42 -16.09 -0.25
N LYS A 59 5.48 -16.22 -1.58
CA LYS A 59 6.73 -16.45 -2.34
C LYS A 59 7.40 -15.16 -2.82
N ASN A 60 6.77 -14.01 -2.64
CA ASN A 60 7.37 -12.73 -3.00
C ASN A 60 8.57 -12.43 -2.08
N ALA A 61 9.74 -12.15 -2.66
CA ALA A 61 10.98 -11.94 -1.92
C ALA A 61 10.91 -10.74 -0.95
N VAL A 62 10.15 -9.70 -1.29
CA VAL A 62 9.95 -8.53 -0.44
C VAL A 62 9.07 -8.90 0.76
N MET A 63 7.99 -9.63 0.50
CA MET A 63 7.09 -10.15 1.53
C MET A 63 7.85 -11.05 2.51
N GLN A 64 8.67 -11.99 2.00
CA GLN A 64 9.46 -12.89 2.84
C GLN A 64 10.42 -12.15 3.78
N LYS A 65 11.06 -11.07 3.30
CA LYS A 65 11.95 -10.23 4.14
C LYS A 65 11.19 -9.41 5.19
N ALA A 66 9.95 -9.01 4.89
CA ALA A 66 9.12 -8.22 5.80
C ALA A 66 8.33 -9.08 6.80
N MET A 67 8.28 -10.40 6.58
CA MET A 67 7.48 -11.32 7.40
C MET A 67 8.00 -11.40 8.85
N PRO A 68 7.12 -11.30 9.87
CA PRO A 68 7.50 -11.56 11.25
C PRO A 68 8.06 -12.98 11.41
N LYS A 69 9.04 -13.14 12.31
CA LYS A 69 9.70 -14.48 12.54
C LYS A 69 8.70 -15.60 12.77
N GLY A 70 7.63 -15.38 13.56
CA GLY A 70 6.62 -16.39 13.81
C GLY A 70 5.93 -16.87 12.53
N LEU A 71 5.52 -15.95 11.65
CA LEU A 71 4.89 -16.30 10.37
C LEU A 71 5.89 -16.94 9.41
N SER A 72 7.12 -16.45 9.35
CA SER A 72 8.20 -17.04 8.53
C SER A 72 8.47 -18.51 8.96
N THR A 73 8.52 -18.79 10.25
CA THR A 73 8.69 -20.17 10.76
C THR A 73 7.52 -21.06 10.37
N ILE A 74 6.28 -20.56 10.51
CA ILE A 74 5.08 -21.30 10.11
C ILE A 74 5.11 -21.64 8.64
N THR A 75 5.37 -20.65 7.77
CA THR A 75 5.41 -20.85 6.31
C THR A 75 6.51 -21.82 5.89
N SER A 76 7.68 -21.79 6.54
CA SER A 76 8.77 -22.72 6.27
C SER A 76 8.41 -24.17 6.68
N LEU A 77 7.77 -24.35 7.82
CA LEU A 77 7.34 -25.69 8.28
C LEU A 77 6.26 -26.26 7.34
N LEU A 78 5.30 -25.43 6.93
CA LEU A 78 4.24 -25.85 6.01
C LEU A 78 4.79 -26.22 4.63
N GLY A 79 5.80 -25.51 4.13
CA GLY A 79 6.40 -25.77 2.83
C GLY A 79 7.02 -27.14 2.63
N ASN A 80 7.21 -27.92 3.72
CA ASN A 80 7.90 -29.21 3.69
C ASN A 80 6.95 -30.42 3.49
N SER A 81 5.64 -30.21 3.38
CA SER A 81 4.67 -31.28 3.19
C SER A 81 3.59 -30.93 2.16
N SER A 82 2.93 -31.95 1.61
CA SER A 82 1.81 -31.76 0.65
C SER A 82 0.64 -31.03 1.31
N GLU A 83 0.27 -31.44 2.53
CA GLU A 83 -0.80 -30.84 3.32
C GLU A 83 -0.46 -29.39 3.69
N GLY A 84 0.78 -29.14 4.07
CA GLY A 84 1.28 -27.79 4.36
C GLY A 84 1.26 -26.88 3.13
N ASN A 85 1.60 -27.39 1.94
CA ASN A 85 1.50 -26.62 0.70
C ASN A 85 0.04 -26.27 0.35
N LYS A 86 -0.93 -27.16 0.60
CA LYS A 86 -2.35 -26.84 0.48
C LYS A 86 -2.75 -25.73 1.46
N ALA A 87 -2.32 -25.84 2.72
CA ALA A 87 -2.56 -24.81 3.73
C ALA A 87 -1.96 -23.45 3.36
N LEU A 88 -0.75 -23.41 2.78
CA LEU A 88 -0.14 -22.20 2.22
C LEU A 88 -0.96 -21.62 1.04
N GLY A 89 -1.56 -22.47 0.21
CA GLY A 89 -2.48 -22.04 -0.85
C GLY A 89 -3.71 -21.31 -0.30
N LEU A 90 -4.33 -21.85 0.77
CA LEU A 90 -5.47 -21.22 1.44
C LEU A 90 -5.07 -19.90 2.10
N LEU A 91 -3.88 -19.83 2.72
CA LEU A 91 -3.33 -18.59 3.29
C LEU A 91 -3.07 -17.53 2.22
N ASN A 92 -2.49 -17.90 1.09
CA ASN A 92 -2.33 -17.00 -0.05
C ASN A 92 -3.68 -16.47 -0.56
N GLY A 93 -4.68 -17.34 -0.69
CA GLY A 93 -6.02 -16.94 -1.08
C GLY A 93 -6.66 -15.94 -0.11
N ALA A 94 -6.54 -16.20 1.19
CA ALA A 94 -7.02 -15.29 2.23
C ALA A 94 -6.36 -13.90 2.14
N LEU A 95 -5.05 -13.87 1.99
CA LEU A 95 -4.29 -12.62 1.83
C LEU A 95 -4.64 -11.90 0.52
N GLY A 96 -4.73 -12.63 -0.59
CA GLY A 96 -5.06 -12.11 -1.91
C GLY A 96 -6.46 -11.49 -1.99
N SER A 97 -7.39 -11.96 -1.17
CA SER A 97 -8.75 -11.39 -1.06
C SER A 97 -8.82 -10.27 -0.04
N ALA A 98 -8.36 -10.50 1.18
CA ALA A 98 -8.55 -9.55 2.29
C ALA A 98 -7.76 -8.25 2.09
N VAL A 99 -6.48 -8.36 1.70
CA VAL A 99 -5.60 -7.18 1.67
C VAL A 99 -6.01 -6.17 0.61
N PRO A 100 -6.23 -6.52 -0.67
CA PRO A 100 -6.68 -5.53 -1.66
C PRO A 100 -8.02 -4.89 -1.31
N ASN A 101 -8.98 -5.67 -0.81
CA ASN A 101 -10.31 -5.18 -0.48
C ASN A 101 -10.31 -4.16 0.66
N VAL A 102 -9.51 -4.40 1.70
CA VAL A 102 -9.44 -3.52 2.88
C VAL A 102 -8.49 -2.35 2.64
N ALA A 103 -7.28 -2.63 2.12
CA ALA A 103 -6.22 -1.63 2.07
C ALA A 103 -6.47 -0.57 1.00
N SER A 104 -7.09 -0.89 -0.14
CA SER A 104 -7.27 0.07 -1.24
C SER A 104 -8.02 1.33 -0.81
N SER A 105 -9.16 1.17 -0.15
CA SER A 105 -10.00 2.29 0.32
C SER A 105 -9.33 3.07 1.45
N LEU A 106 -8.71 2.36 2.41
CA LEU A 106 -8.06 3.00 3.56
C LEU A 106 -6.84 3.81 3.14
N LEU A 107 -5.96 3.24 2.31
CA LEU A 107 -4.76 3.92 1.83
C LEU A 107 -5.12 5.13 0.95
N SER A 108 -6.10 4.97 0.05
CA SER A 108 -6.60 6.08 -0.78
C SER A 108 -7.14 7.23 0.09
N ASN A 109 -7.90 6.92 1.13
CA ASN A 109 -8.43 7.93 2.05
C ASN A 109 -7.31 8.70 2.76
N VAL A 110 -6.30 8.01 3.29
CA VAL A 110 -5.18 8.67 3.99
C VAL A 110 -4.36 9.51 3.01
N THR A 111 -4.11 8.99 1.81
CA THR A 111 -3.36 9.72 0.75
C THR A 111 -4.06 11.02 0.35
N LYS A 112 -5.39 11.02 0.22
CA LYS A 112 -6.17 12.23 -0.10
C LYS A 112 -6.14 13.29 1.00
N ASN A 113 -5.93 12.89 2.25
CA ASN A 113 -5.95 13.77 3.41
C ASN A 113 -4.55 14.20 3.88
N ILE A 114 -3.52 14.03 3.07
CA ILE A 114 -2.17 14.53 3.36
C ILE A 114 -2.19 16.07 3.31
N PRO A 115 -1.70 16.76 4.36
CA PRO A 115 -1.59 18.21 4.32
C PRO A 115 -0.62 18.68 3.23
N ALA A 116 -0.98 19.71 2.48
CA ALA A 116 -0.10 20.27 1.44
C ALA A 116 1.23 20.79 2.01
N ALA A 117 1.22 21.25 3.28
CA ALA A 117 2.42 21.70 3.99
C ALA A 117 3.47 20.60 4.16
N ASP A 118 3.04 19.33 4.31
CA ASP A 118 3.94 18.20 4.53
C ASP A 118 4.47 17.61 3.21
N ALA A 119 3.80 17.88 2.10
CA ALA A 119 4.01 17.22 0.83
C ALA A 119 5.44 17.36 0.30
N LEU A 120 6.02 18.56 0.38
CA LEU A 120 7.38 18.79 -0.12
C LEU A 120 8.42 18.02 0.71
N SER A 121 8.22 17.93 2.03
CA SER A 121 9.10 17.15 2.91
C SER A 121 9.02 15.66 2.60
N LEU A 122 7.83 15.15 2.27
CA LEU A 122 7.63 13.76 1.88
C LEU A 122 8.28 13.43 0.52
N LEU A 123 8.24 14.35 -0.44
CA LEU A 123 8.96 14.18 -1.71
C LEU A 123 10.49 14.19 -1.51
N LYS A 124 11.00 14.97 -0.56
CA LYS A 124 12.43 15.02 -0.20
C LYS A 124 12.88 13.92 0.76
N GLY A 125 11.95 13.14 1.32
CA GLY A 125 12.17 12.19 2.41
C GLY A 125 12.92 10.90 2.04
N GLY A 126 13.74 10.89 0.99
CA GLY A 126 14.51 9.72 0.56
C GLY A 126 13.67 8.69 -0.21
N ASP A 127 14.23 7.48 -0.38
CA ASP A 127 13.69 6.43 -1.25
C ASP A 127 12.27 5.95 -0.89
N THR A 128 11.88 6.02 0.40
CA THR A 128 10.63 5.46 0.94
C THR A 128 9.87 6.44 1.83
N GLY A 129 10.23 7.73 1.81
CA GLY A 129 9.75 8.72 2.77
C GLY A 129 8.22 8.89 2.81
N ALA A 130 7.56 8.82 1.66
CA ALA A 130 6.10 8.92 1.58
C ALA A 130 5.43 7.62 2.11
N THR A 131 5.98 6.46 1.80
CA THR A 131 5.50 5.16 2.33
C THR A 131 5.70 5.07 3.84
N ASP A 132 6.83 5.52 4.38
CA ASP A 132 7.11 5.51 5.82
C ASP A 132 6.15 6.42 6.59
N PHE A 133 5.85 7.59 6.04
CA PHE A 133 4.80 8.46 6.57
C PHE A 133 3.44 7.75 6.58
N LEU A 134 3.06 7.11 5.48
CA LEU A 134 1.80 6.40 5.38
C LEU A 134 1.74 5.22 6.35
N LYS A 135 2.83 4.47 6.52
CA LYS A 135 2.94 3.39 7.51
C LYS A 135 2.75 3.92 8.93
N LYS A 136 3.38 5.03 9.28
CA LYS A 136 3.26 5.66 10.59
C LYS A 136 1.82 6.15 10.86
N THR A 137 1.18 6.74 9.85
CA THR A 137 -0.15 7.36 9.99
C THR A 137 -1.28 6.34 9.92
N ALA A 138 -1.18 5.34 9.04
CA ALA A 138 -2.25 4.41 8.72
C ALA A 138 -1.98 2.97 9.16
N GLY A 139 -0.74 2.59 9.48
CA GLY A 139 -0.38 1.18 9.71
C GLY A 139 -1.21 0.48 10.78
N LYS A 140 -1.40 1.12 11.94
CA LYS A 140 -2.24 0.56 13.02
C LYS A 140 -3.71 0.43 12.61
N LYS A 141 -4.26 1.43 11.90
CA LYS A 141 -5.64 1.39 11.40
C LYS A 141 -5.81 0.28 10.36
N LEU A 142 -4.82 0.14 9.49
CA LEU A 142 -4.82 -0.92 8.48
C LEU A 142 -4.78 -2.31 9.13
N ALA A 143 -3.89 -2.55 10.07
CA ALA A 143 -3.81 -3.82 10.80
C ALA A 143 -5.14 -4.14 11.51
N ALA A 144 -5.74 -3.16 12.19
CA ALA A 144 -7.04 -3.31 12.87
C ALA A 144 -8.19 -3.64 11.90
N ALA A 145 -8.16 -3.07 10.68
CA ALA A 145 -9.16 -3.37 9.65
C ALA A 145 -8.91 -4.70 8.94
N LEU A 146 -7.65 -5.09 8.77
CA LEU A 146 -7.27 -6.37 8.14
C LEU A 146 -7.55 -7.59 9.03
N LEU A 147 -7.36 -7.46 10.36
CA LEU A 147 -7.51 -8.59 11.27
C LEU A 147 -8.85 -9.32 11.14
N PRO A 148 -10.02 -8.67 11.23
CA PRO A 148 -11.30 -9.35 11.06
C PRO A 148 -11.50 -9.90 9.65
N ALA A 149 -11.02 -9.22 8.61
CA ALA A 149 -11.14 -9.67 7.23
C ALA A 149 -10.29 -10.92 6.96
N ILE A 150 -9.04 -10.94 7.45
CA ILE A 150 -8.15 -12.11 7.34
C ILE A 150 -8.69 -13.27 8.18
N THR A 151 -9.14 -13.02 9.41
CA THR A 151 -9.74 -14.05 10.27
C THR A 151 -10.93 -14.70 9.58
N LYS A 152 -11.84 -13.89 9.03
CA LYS A 152 -13.00 -14.39 8.30
C LYS A 152 -12.57 -15.25 7.10
N GLN A 153 -11.66 -14.79 6.27
CA GLN A 153 -11.17 -15.52 5.10
C GLN A 153 -10.50 -16.86 5.48
N LEU A 154 -9.68 -16.86 6.54
CA LEU A 154 -9.03 -18.09 7.03
C LEU A 154 -10.03 -19.08 7.63
N THR A 155 -11.09 -18.61 8.24
CA THR A 155 -12.17 -19.46 8.77
C THR A 155 -13.03 -20.01 7.64
N ASP A 156 -13.51 -19.17 6.77
CA ASP A 156 -14.46 -19.52 5.68
C ASP A 156 -13.83 -20.52 4.69
N ASN A 157 -12.54 -20.38 4.39
CA ASN A 157 -11.84 -21.26 3.44
C ASN A 157 -11.19 -22.48 4.10
N GLY A 158 -11.37 -22.68 5.42
CA GLY A 158 -10.77 -23.78 6.17
C GLY A 158 -9.25 -23.65 6.39
N GLY A 159 -8.66 -22.50 6.06
CA GLY A 159 -7.21 -22.26 6.17
C GLY A 159 -6.69 -22.35 7.60
N LEU A 160 -7.46 -21.87 8.58
CA LEU A 160 -7.09 -21.98 9.99
C LEU A 160 -6.94 -23.44 10.44
N SER A 161 -7.93 -24.28 10.13
CA SER A 161 -7.90 -25.72 10.44
C SER A 161 -6.79 -26.43 9.68
N ALA A 162 -6.64 -26.17 8.38
CA ALA A 162 -5.61 -26.78 7.55
C ALA A 162 -4.19 -26.46 8.06
N ILE A 163 -3.91 -25.22 8.44
CA ILE A 163 -2.63 -24.80 8.98
C ILE A 163 -2.37 -25.49 10.33
N THR A 164 -3.35 -25.46 11.22
CA THR A 164 -3.22 -26.10 12.56
C THR A 164 -2.98 -27.59 12.44
N SER A 165 -3.72 -28.29 11.57
CA SER A 165 -3.55 -29.72 11.32
C SER A 165 -2.19 -30.05 10.70
N ALA A 166 -1.73 -29.27 9.72
CA ALA A 166 -0.43 -29.47 9.07
C ALA A 166 0.76 -29.18 9.99
N LEU A 167 0.60 -28.27 10.97
CA LEU A 167 1.61 -28.03 12.02
C LEU A 167 1.63 -29.11 13.10
N GLY A 168 0.51 -29.81 13.31
CA GLY A 168 0.36 -30.83 14.32
C GLY A 168 0.74 -30.35 15.73
N SER A 169 1.54 -31.13 16.46
CA SER A 169 1.99 -30.79 17.83
C SER A 169 2.80 -29.48 17.91
N LYS A 170 3.38 -29.03 16.83
CA LYS A 170 4.13 -27.75 16.78
C LYS A 170 3.20 -26.52 16.82
N ALA A 171 1.92 -26.66 16.51
CA ALA A 171 0.97 -25.56 16.52
C ALA A 171 0.94 -24.83 17.86
N SER A 172 0.80 -25.53 18.96
CA SER A 172 0.75 -24.96 20.32
C SER A 172 2.03 -24.26 20.77
N SER A 173 3.18 -24.62 20.18
CA SER A 173 4.45 -23.94 20.45
C SER A 173 4.62 -22.63 19.64
N LEU A 174 3.86 -22.44 18.58
CA LEU A 174 3.98 -21.31 17.64
C LEU A 174 2.85 -20.31 17.79
N ILE A 175 1.64 -20.75 18.10
CA ILE A 175 0.41 -19.94 18.14
C ILE A 175 -0.44 -20.27 19.38
N GLY A 176 -1.14 -19.28 19.91
CA GLY A 176 -1.99 -19.46 21.11
C GLY A 176 -1.20 -19.52 22.42
N ASN A 177 -1.89 -19.80 23.54
CA ASN A 177 -1.29 -19.95 24.88
C ASN A 177 -0.34 -18.78 25.27
N GLY A 178 -0.85 -17.54 25.22
CA GLY A 178 -0.06 -16.34 25.52
C GLY A 178 0.81 -15.83 24.37
N LYS A 179 0.79 -16.49 23.22
CA LYS A 179 1.42 -16.04 21.97
C LYS A 179 0.39 -15.40 21.03
N PRO A 180 0.82 -14.61 20.05
CA PRO A 180 -0.08 -14.11 19.02
C PRO A 180 -0.85 -15.24 18.33
N SER A 181 -2.11 -15.01 18.02
CA SER A 181 -2.89 -15.96 17.20
C SER A 181 -2.31 -16.05 15.79
N LEU A 182 -2.67 -17.09 15.05
CA LEU A 182 -2.31 -17.17 13.63
C LEU A 182 -2.80 -15.95 12.84
N ALA A 183 -4.02 -15.51 13.12
CA ALA A 183 -4.58 -14.32 12.44
C ALA A 183 -3.80 -13.05 12.76
N ASP A 184 -3.31 -12.87 13.99
CA ASP A 184 -2.45 -11.74 14.36
C ASP A 184 -1.12 -11.77 13.61
N LEU A 185 -0.47 -12.93 13.54
CA LEU A 185 0.80 -13.11 12.82
C LEU A 185 0.63 -12.84 11.32
N VAL A 186 -0.45 -13.35 10.73
CA VAL A 186 -0.77 -13.16 9.31
C VAL A 186 -1.10 -11.69 9.03
N THR A 187 -1.86 -11.05 9.91
CA THR A 187 -2.22 -9.62 9.77
C THR A 187 -0.99 -8.73 9.89
N SER A 188 -0.12 -8.98 10.85
CA SER A 188 1.14 -8.26 10.99
C SER A 188 2.01 -8.44 9.74
N GLY A 189 2.19 -9.68 9.29
CA GLY A 189 2.94 -9.98 8.06
C GLY A 189 2.36 -9.34 6.82
N ALA A 190 1.03 -9.35 6.68
CA ALA A 190 0.34 -8.69 5.57
C ALA A 190 0.54 -7.16 5.58
N THR A 191 0.44 -6.55 6.76
CA THR A 191 0.63 -5.11 6.92
C THR A 191 2.07 -4.71 6.63
N ASP A 192 3.05 -5.38 7.24
CA ASP A 192 4.47 -5.10 7.03
C ASP A 192 4.90 -5.38 5.60
N GLY A 193 4.44 -6.49 5.03
CA GLY A 193 4.68 -6.85 3.63
C GLY A 193 4.11 -5.84 2.65
N LEU A 194 2.90 -5.35 2.88
CA LEU A 194 2.29 -4.33 2.04
C LEU A 194 3.13 -3.04 2.03
N PHE A 195 3.50 -2.52 3.18
CA PHE A 195 4.33 -1.31 3.25
C PHE A 195 5.74 -1.53 2.70
N ALA A 196 6.33 -2.70 2.88
CA ALA A 196 7.62 -3.04 2.26
C ALA A 196 7.53 -3.06 0.72
N MET A 197 6.47 -3.63 0.17
CA MET A 197 6.21 -3.64 -1.28
C MET A 197 5.91 -2.23 -1.80
N MET A 198 5.18 -1.41 -1.04
CA MET A 198 4.96 0.00 -1.36
C MET A 198 6.27 0.78 -1.39
N GLY A 199 7.13 0.62 -0.37
CA GLY A 199 8.43 1.29 -0.31
C GLY A 199 9.33 0.92 -1.49
N ASN A 200 9.35 -0.34 -1.90
CA ASN A 200 10.08 -0.76 -3.10
C ASN A 200 9.50 -0.14 -4.38
N ALA A 201 8.19 -0.04 -4.50
CA ALA A 201 7.55 0.59 -5.63
C ALA A 201 7.80 2.12 -5.64
N GLU A 202 7.76 2.77 -4.48
CA GLU A 202 8.12 4.18 -4.32
C GLU A 202 9.55 4.44 -4.77
N LYS A 203 10.50 3.64 -4.29
CA LYS A 203 11.90 3.74 -4.70
C LYS A 203 12.06 3.57 -6.21
N ALA A 204 11.36 2.63 -6.82
CA ALA A 204 11.40 2.42 -8.27
C ALA A 204 10.89 3.65 -9.03
N GLU A 205 9.75 4.23 -8.61
CA GLU A 205 9.16 5.43 -9.23
C GLU A 205 10.04 6.69 -9.04
N ARG A 206 10.75 6.80 -7.92
CA ARG A 206 11.70 7.92 -7.69
C ARG A 206 12.94 7.83 -8.60
N ASN A 207 13.40 6.62 -8.89
CA ASN A 207 14.59 6.38 -9.70
C ASN A 207 14.30 6.35 -11.20
N ASN A 208 13.13 5.85 -11.59
CA ASN A 208 12.67 5.74 -12.97
C ASN A 208 11.16 5.98 -13.05
N PRO A 209 10.73 7.24 -12.97
CA PRO A 209 9.32 7.58 -12.91
C PRO A 209 8.59 7.17 -14.17
N THR A 210 7.44 6.50 -14.00
CA THR A 210 6.55 6.10 -15.10
C THR A 210 5.37 7.05 -15.24
N ASP A 211 4.89 7.60 -14.14
CA ASP A 211 3.81 8.58 -14.10
C ASP A 211 4.28 9.95 -14.65
N PRO A 212 3.50 10.64 -15.51
CA PRO A 212 3.87 11.95 -16.07
C PRO A 212 4.20 13.01 -15.02
N ILE A 213 3.43 13.07 -13.91
CA ILE A 213 3.67 14.02 -12.82
C ILE A 213 5.00 13.72 -12.13
N LEU A 214 5.28 12.43 -11.91
CA LEU A 214 6.53 12.02 -11.28
C LEU A 214 7.73 12.22 -12.19
N LYS A 215 7.56 12.14 -13.51
CA LYS A 215 8.60 12.50 -14.48
C LYS A 215 8.98 13.99 -14.42
N GLU A 216 8.01 14.87 -14.20
CA GLU A 216 8.29 16.31 -14.02
C GLU A 216 9.04 16.58 -12.71
N ILE A 217 8.78 15.78 -11.68
CA ILE A 217 9.35 15.97 -10.33
C ILE A 217 10.71 15.30 -10.19
N PHE A 218 10.86 14.07 -10.63
CA PHE A 218 12.04 13.22 -10.44
C PHE A 218 12.82 12.93 -11.72
N GLY A 219 12.24 13.26 -12.90
CA GLY A 219 12.89 13.07 -14.18
C GLY A 219 14.21 13.83 -14.27
N LYS A 220 15.25 13.14 -14.69
CA LYS A 220 16.60 13.68 -14.91
C LYS A 220 16.75 14.10 -16.35
#